data_4f780bcc3ff9d053f8304dba1d4a5ed5
#
_entry.id   4f780bcc3ff9d053f8304dba1d4a5ed5
#
_cell.length_a   1.000
_cell.length_b   1.000
_cell.length_c   1.000
_cell.angle_alpha   90.00
_cell.angle_beta   90.00
_cell.angle_gamma   90.00
#
_symmetry.space_group_name_H-M   'P 1'
#
loop_
_entity.id
_entity.type
_entity.pdbx_description
1 polymer ?
#
loop_
_entity_poly.entity_id
_entity_poly.type
_entity_poly.pdbx_seq_one_letter_code
_entity_poly.pdbx_strand_id
1 'polypeptide(L)'
;FLAVAIGLGTLIFTFFKDVCHLTFPTYIGAMLAAAAIRNIWDVQHKELPMVEIDALGGLSLNLFLSMAMMSLKLWQLAALALPMIIILLVQTIVMFLYANFVVFNVMGRDYEAAAMTTAFCGFGMGATPNAMANMRALVERYGAAPRAFFIVPLVGSLFVDFFNSMVLTTFMNFL
;
A
#
# COMPACT_ATOMS: atom_id res chain seq x y z
N PHE A 1 -20.75 -3.32 -5.35
CA PHE A 1 -20.00 -3.13 -4.11
C PHE A 1 -18.96 -2.02 -4.26
N LEU A 2 -17.99 -2.14 -5.18
CA LEU A 2 -16.91 -1.17 -5.36
C LEU A 2 -17.43 0.26 -5.62
N ALA A 3 -18.41 0.42 -6.50
CA ALA A 3 -19.03 1.72 -6.78
C ALA A 3 -19.71 2.34 -5.54
N VAL A 4 -20.37 1.52 -4.73
CA VAL A 4 -20.98 1.96 -3.46
C VAL A 4 -19.92 2.37 -2.46
N ALA A 5 -18.85 1.58 -2.32
CA ALA A 5 -17.73 1.91 -1.43
C ALA A 5 -17.03 3.22 -1.83
N ILE A 6 -16.83 3.45 -3.13
CA ILE A 6 -16.26 4.71 -3.65
C ILE A 6 -17.22 5.88 -3.39
N GLY A 7 -18.52 5.73 -3.68
CA GLY A 7 -19.51 6.76 -3.44
C GLY A 7 -19.66 7.14 -1.97
N LEU A 8 -19.73 6.16 -1.06
CA LEU A 8 -19.73 6.41 0.37
C LEU A 8 -18.39 7.00 0.86
N GLY A 9 -17.30 6.56 0.27
CA GLY A 9 -15.97 7.07 0.59
C GLY A 9 -15.80 8.54 0.26
N THR A 10 -16.37 9.02 -0.84
CA THR A 10 -16.36 10.45 -1.17
C THR A 10 -17.19 11.28 -0.18
N LEU A 11 -18.32 10.76 0.29
CA LEU A 11 -19.11 11.42 1.33
C LEU A 11 -18.35 11.48 2.66
N ILE A 12 -17.72 10.40 3.06
CA ILE A 12 -16.87 10.35 4.27
C ILE A 12 -15.73 11.35 4.16
N PHE A 13 -15.05 11.38 3.01
CA PHE A 13 -13.97 12.33 2.76
C PHE A 13 -14.43 13.78 2.87
N THR A 14 -15.55 14.13 2.24
CA THR A 14 -16.13 15.48 2.27
C THR A 14 -16.50 15.87 3.70
N PHE A 15 -17.11 14.96 4.45
CA PHE A 15 -17.45 15.19 5.84
C PHE A 15 -16.22 15.50 6.71
N PHE A 16 -15.15 14.70 6.60
CA PHE A 16 -13.92 14.93 7.35
C PHE A 16 -13.21 16.23 6.94
N LYS A 17 -13.25 16.57 5.65
CA LYS A 17 -12.67 17.81 5.16
C LYS A 17 -13.42 19.04 5.69
N ASP A 18 -14.74 19.02 5.65
CA ASP A 18 -15.58 20.19 5.97
C ASP A 18 -15.78 20.38 7.48
N VAL A 19 -15.86 19.27 8.24
CA VAL A 19 -16.12 19.32 9.68
C VAL A 19 -14.84 19.30 10.52
N CYS A 20 -13.87 18.47 10.14
CA CYS A 20 -12.64 18.27 10.91
C CYS A 20 -11.45 19.07 10.37
N HIS A 21 -11.58 19.75 9.22
CA HIS A 21 -10.49 20.43 8.50
C HIS A 21 -9.26 19.56 8.26
N LEU A 22 -9.47 18.21 8.20
CA LEU A 22 -8.43 17.23 7.95
C LEU A 22 -8.43 16.89 6.46
N THR A 23 -7.34 17.20 5.79
CA THR A 23 -7.14 16.84 4.37
C THR A 23 -6.44 15.50 4.30
N PHE A 24 -7.22 14.44 4.05
CA PHE A 24 -6.70 13.12 3.72
C PHE A 24 -6.80 12.89 2.21
N PRO A 25 -5.99 11.99 1.64
CA PRO A 25 -6.22 11.51 0.28
C PRO A 25 -7.60 10.86 0.14
N THR A 26 -8.27 11.10 -0.98
CA THR A 26 -9.66 10.66 -1.24
C THR A 26 -9.86 9.15 -1.13
N TYR A 27 -8.82 8.35 -1.42
CA TYR A 27 -8.90 6.89 -1.34
C TYR A 27 -9.07 6.35 0.09
N ILE A 28 -8.65 7.11 1.12
CA ILE A 28 -8.83 6.69 2.53
C ILE A 28 -10.31 6.62 2.88
N GLY A 29 -11.12 7.57 2.40
CA GLY A 29 -12.57 7.51 2.60
C GLY A 29 -13.19 6.26 1.97
N ALA A 30 -12.78 5.90 0.76
CA ALA A 30 -13.24 4.70 0.08
C ALA A 30 -12.79 3.41 0.80
N MET A 31 -11.57 3.40 1.35
CA MET A 31 -11.04 2.27 2.13
C MET A 31 -11.82 2.06 3.43
N LEU A 32 -12.13 3.14 4.16
CA LEU A 32 -12.96 3.07 5.37
C LEU A 32 -14.39 2.60 5.06
N ALA A 33 -14.99 3.11 3.97
CA ALA A 33 -16.31 2.67 3.52
C ALA A 33 -16.31 1.18 3.14
N ALA A 34 -15.31 0.72 2.42
CA ALA A 34 -15.16 -0.70 2.05
C ALA A 34 -15.00 -1.59 3.28
N ALA A 35 -14.19 -1.18 4.26
CA ALA A 35 -14.03 -1.89 5.52
C ALA A 35 -15.34 -1.98 6.31
N ALA A 36 -16.09 -0.88 6.40
CA ALA A 36 -17.40 -0.87 7.05
C ALA A 36 -18.40 -1.80 6.36
N ILE A 37 -18.48 -1.74 5.02
CA ILE A 37 -19.33 -2.63 4.23
C ILE A 37 -18.96 -4.09 4.49
N ARG A 38 -17.68 -4.42 4.44
CA ARG A 38 -17.20 -5.78 4.68
C ARG A 38 -17.60 -6.28 6.07
N ASN A 39 -17.37 -5.50 7.11
CA ASN A 39 -17.74 -5.88 8.47
C ASN A 39 -19.26 -6.10 8.63
N ILE A 40 -20.10 -5.26 8.00
CA ILE A 40 -21.56 -5.44 8.03
C ILE A 40 -21.96 -6.72 7.31
N TRP A 41 -21.33 -7.05 6.18
CA TRP A 41 -21.61 -8.27 5.42
C TRP A 41 -21.17 -9.52 6.18
N ASP A 42 -19.99 -9.48 6.83
CA ASP A 42 -19.49 -10.60 7.64
C ASP A 42 -20.43 -10.89 8.84
N VAL A 43 -20.95 -9.84 9.49
CA VAL A 43 -21.95 -10.00 10.57
C VAL A 43 -23.28 -10.62 10.04
N GLN A 44 -23.66 -10.35 8.78
CA GLN A 44 -24.83 -10.93 8.17
C GLN A 44 -24.59 -12.33 7.59
N HIS A 45 -23.41 -12.92 7.78
CA HIS A 45 -22.99 -14.20 7.20
C HIS A 45 -23.16 -14.29 5.67
N LYS A 46 -23.01 -13.16 4.97
CA LYS A 46 -23.09 -13.09 3.51
C LYS A 46 -21.67 -13.06 2.93
N GLU A 47 -21.41 -13.96 2.00
CA GLU A 47 -20.13 -13.99 1.29
C GLU A 47 -20.05 -12.85 0.27
N LEU A 48 -18.93 -12.13 0.28
CA LEU A 48 -18.59 -11.17 -0.75
C LEU A 48 -17.92 -11.90 -1.93
N PRO A 49 -18.21 -11.50 -3.18
CA PRO A 49 -17.55 -12.06 -4.35
C PRO A 49 -16.10 -11.56 -4.46
N MET A 50 -15.22 -12.13 -3.60
CA MET A 50 -13.84 -11.66 -3.48
C MET A 50 -13.02 -11.88 -4.75
N VAL A 51 -13.30 -12.96 -5.50
CA VAL A 51 -12.61 -13.26 -6.76
C VAL A 51 -12.86 -12.18 -7.81
N GLU A 52 -14.10 -11.73 -7.94
CA GLU A 52 -14.51 -10.67 -8.86
C GLU A 52 -13.95 -9.31 -8.41
N ILE A 53 -13.96 -9.05 -7.10
CA ILE A 53 -13.39 -7.83 -6.53
C ILE A 53 -11.89 -7.76 -6.79
N ASP A 54 -11.16 -8.85 -6.58
CA ASP A 54 -9.72 -8.92 -6.83
C ASP A 54 -9.40 -8.78 -8.32
N ALA A 55 -10.18 -9.41 -9.20
CA ALA A 55 -10.01 -9.29 -10.65
C ALA A 55 -10.23 -7.84 -11.14
N LEU A 56 -11.30 -7.19 -10.68
CA LEU A 56 -11.59 -5.79 -11.01
C LEU A 56 -10.56 -4.84 -10.41
N GLY A 57 -10.12 -5.10 -9.19
CA GLY A 57 -9.06 -4.35 -8.52
C GLY A 57 -7.74 -4.42 -9.29
N GLY A 58 -7.33 -5.62 -9.69
CA GLY A 58 -6.12 -5.83 -10.50
C GLY A 58 -6.19 -5.14 -11.87
N LEU A 59 -7.34 -5.25 -12.57
CA LEU A 59 -7.56 -4.55 -13.83
C LEU A 59 -7.48 -3.04 -13.66
N SER A 60 -8.18 -2.49 -12.67
CA SER A 60 -8.19 -1.06 -12.38
C SER A 60 -6.81 -0.52 -12.02
N LEU A 61 -6.04 -1.28 -11.22
CA LEU A 61 -4.67 -0.93 -10.87
C LEU A 61 -3.77 -0.89 -12.12
N ASN A 62 -3.86 -1.88 -12.98
CA ASN A 62 -3.06 -1.94 -14.21
C ASN A 62 -3.40 -0.78 -15.16
N LEU A 63 -4.69 -0.46 -15.32
CA LEU A 63 -5.12 0.68 -16.11
C LEU A 63 -4.64 2.01 -15.51
N PHE A 64 -4.77 2.17 -14.20
CA PHE A 64 -4.29 3.36 -13.48
C PHE A 64 -2.77 3.55 -13.67
N LEU A 65 -1.98 2.50 -13.45
CA LEU A 65 -0.53 2.57 -13.63
C LEU A 65 -0.13 2.89 -15.06
N SER A 66 -0.82 2.30 -16.06
CA SER A 66 -0.58 2.59 -17.46
C SER A 66 -0.89 4.05 -17.80
N MET A 67 -2.02 4.57 -17.34
CA MET A 67 -2.41 5.97 -17.54
C MET A 67 -1.45 6.92 -16.82
N ALA A 68 -1.05 6.60 -15.59
CA ALA A 68 -0.09 7.38 -14.83
C ALA A 68 1.27 7.45 -15.56
N MET A 69 1.77 6.32 -16.06
CA MET A 69 3.02 6.29 -16.83
C MET A 69 2.93 7.11 -18.13
N MET A 70 1.81 7.04 -18.85
CA MET A 70 1.60 7.85 -20.06
C MET A 70 1.50 9.35 -19.77
N SER A 71 1.01 9.73 -18.59
CA SER A 71 0.87 11.13 -18.19
C SER A 71 2.17 11.77 -17.70
N LEU A 72 3.22 10.98 -17.45
CA LEU A 72 4.51 11.48 -16.98
C LEU A 72 5.19 12.34 -18.04
N LYS A 73 5.49 13.58 -17.69
CA LYS A 73 6.25 14.52 -18.52
C LYS A 73 7.74 14.23 -18.36
N LEU A 74 8.25 13.26 -19.13
CA LEU A 74 9.63 12.77 -19.03
C LEU A 74 10.69 13.89 -19.18
N TRP A 75 10.40 14.94 -19.95
CA TRP A 75 11.33 16.09 -20.11
C TRP A 75 11.49 16.91 -18.83
N GLN A 76 10.45 16.97 -17.95
CA GLN A 76 10.56 17.62 -16.65
C GLN A 76 11.36 16.75 -15.66
N LEU A 77 11.22 15.45 -15.75
CA LEU A 77 11.99 14.48 -14.96
C LEU A 77 13.48 14.45 -15.38
N ALA A 78 13.78 14.71 -16.64
CA ALA A 78 15.18 14.72 -17.11
C ALA A 78 16.04 15.75 -16.38
N ALA A 79 15.50 16.91 -16.04
CA ALA A 79 16.19 17.94 -15.27
C ALA A 79 16.48 17.51 -13.82
N LEU A 80 15.69 16.60 -13.26
CA LEU A 80 15.81 16.09 -11.89
C LEU A 80 16.41 14.66 -11.86
N ALA A 81 16.79 14.11 -13.00
CA ALA A 81 17.21 12.71 -13.10
C ALA A 81 18.40 12.39 -12.19
N LEU A 82 19.43 13.23 -12.17
CA LEU A 82 20.62 13.00 -11.36
C LEU A 82 20.31 12.97 -9.85
N PRO A 83 19.67 13.99 -9.25
CA PRO A 83 19.30 13.93 -7.85
C PRO A 83 18.34 12.79 -7.53
N MET A 84 17.41 12.44 -8.41
CA MET A 84 16.51 11.29 -8.21
C MET A 84 17.26 9.96 -8.16
N ILE A 85 18.22 9.74 -9.07
CA ILE A 85 19.03 8.51 -9.08
C ILE A 85 19.84 8.40 -7.79
N ILE A 86 20.46 9.50 -7.33
CA ILE A 86 21.23 9.50 -6.08
C ILE A 86 20.32 9.16 -4.89
N ILE A 87 19.15 9.79 -4.79
CA ILE A 87 18.19 9.51 -3.71
C ILE A 87 17.75 8.05 -3.73
N LEU A 88 17.40 7.50 -4.90
CA LEU A 88 16.99 6.10 -5.03
C LEU A 88 18.11 5.12 -4.68
N LEU A 89 19.35 5.39 -5.05
CA LEU A 89 20.49 4.58 -4.66
C LEU A 89 20.70 4.59 -3.15
N VAL A 90 20.71 5.76 -2.54
CA VAL A 90 20.84 5.90 -1.09
C VAL A 90 19.70 5.20 -0.37
N GLN A 91 18.47 5.40 -0.81
CA GLN A 91 17.28 4.75 -0.26
C GLN A 91 17.39 3.22 -0.35
N THR A 92 17.82 2.68 -1.49
CA THR A 92 18.00 1.24 -1.67
C THR A 92 19.05 0.67 -0.72
N ILE A 93 20.19 1.33 -0.56
CA ILE A 93 21.25 0.90 0.35
C ILE A 93 20.74 0.95 1.80
N VAL A 94 20.13 2.05 2.22
CA VAL A 94 19.59 2.21 3.58
C VAL A 94 18.52 1.15 3.85
N MET A 95 17.59 0.92 2.90
CA MET A 95 16.57 -0.11 3.04
C MET A 95 17.16 -1.51 3.18
N PHE A 96 18.16 -1.84 2.36
CA PHE A 96 18.83 -3.14 2.44
C PHE A 96 19.51 -3.36 3.79
N LEU A 97 20.24 -2.37 4.28
CA LEU A 97 20.89 -2.45 5.58
C LEU A 97 19.85 -2.53 6.70
N TYR A 98 18.85 -1.66 6.68
CA TYR A 98 17.81 -1.64 7.71
C TYR A 98 16.99 -2.94 7.74
N ALA A 99 16.61 -3.45 6.58
CA ALA A 99 15.87 -4.71 6.46
C ALA A 99 16.65 -5.89 7.06
N ASN A 100 17.95 -6.01 6.74
CA ASN A 100 18.75 -7.14 7.20
C ASN A 100 19.18 -7.01 8.68
N PHE A 101 19.60 -5.82 9.10
CA PHE A 101 20.15 -5.65 10.45
C PHE A 101 19.11 -5.33 11.51
N VAL A 102 17.99 -4.70 11.14
CA VAL A 102 16.96 -4.31 12.10
C VAL A 102 15.73 -5.19 11.95
N VAL A 103 15.06 -5.14 10.80
CA VAL A 103 13.75 -5.77 10.62
C VAL A 103 13.84 -7.29 10.80
N PHE A 104 14.77 -7.95 10.13
CA PHE A 104 14.95 -9.39 10.24
C PHE A 104 15.26 -9.84 11.67
N ASN A 105 16.08 -9.07 12.39
CA ASN A 105 16.43 -9.39 13.78
C ASN A 105 15.27 -9.19 14.75
N VAL A 106 14.48 -8.14 14.56
CA VAL A 106 13.31 -7.84 15.41
C VAL A 106 12.17 -8.83 15.17
N MET A 107 12.00 -9.29 13.92
CA MET A 107 10.92 -10.20 13.53
C MET A 107 11.14 -11.67 13.95
N GLY A 108 12.31 -12.03 14.51
CA GLY A 108 12.53 -13.34 15.10
C GLY A 108 13.53 -14.24 14.38
N ARG A 109 14.15 -13.80 13.28
CA ARG A 109 15.24 -14.49 12.53
C ARG A 109 14.86 -15.86 11.97
N ASP A 110 13.57 -16.12 11.75
CA ASP A 110 13.07 -17.35 11.15
C ASP A 110 12.66 -17.13 9.68
N TYR A 111 12.12 -18.17 9.06
CA TYR A 111 11.64 -18.08 7.67
C TYR A 111 10.48 -17.10 7.51
N GLU A 112 9.58 -17.04 8.47
CA GLU A 112 8.47 -16.08 8.48
C GLU A 112 9.00 -14.65 8.60
N ALA A 113 10.05 -14.42 9.41
CA ALA A 113 10.73 -13.13 9.49
C ALA A 113 11.39 -12.76 8.17
N ALA A 114 11.97 -13.69 7.43
CA ALA A 114 12.51 -13.43 6.10
C ALA A 114 11.42 -13.01 5.12
N ALA A 115 10.26 -13.68 5.14
CA ALA A 115 9.12 -13.31 4.31
C ALA A 115 8.58 -11.91 4.66
N MET A 116 8.43 -11.58 5.94
CA MET A 116 8.02 -10.24 6.40
C MET A 116 9.06 -9.16 6.05
N THR A 117 10.35 -9.48 6.16
CA THR A 117 11.43 -8.56 5.77
C THR A 117 11.43 -8.28 4.27
N THR A 118 11.16 -9.31 3.46
CA THR A 118 11.01 -9.17 2.00
C THR A 118 9.80 -8.27 1.66
N ALA A 119 8.70 -8.41 2.38
CA ALA A 119 7.54 -7.53 2.28
C ALA A 119 7.88 -6.09 2.70
N PHE A 120 8.62 -5.92 3.79
CA PHE A 120 9.07 -4.61 4.25
C PHE A 120 9.88 -3.87 3.18
N CYS A 121 10.78 -4.54 2.46
CA CYS A 121 11.46 -3.95 1.31
C CYS A 121 10.48 -3.49 0.22
N GLY A 122 9.41 -4.26 0.00
CA GLY A 122 8.36 -3.90 -0.94
C GLY A 122 7.58 -2.64 -0.52
N PHE A 123 7.29 -2.48 0.76
CA PHE A 123 6.67 -1.25 1.30
C PHE A 123 7.60 -0.04 1.19
N GLY A 124 8.85 -0.18 1.59
CA GLY A 124 9.79 0.95 1.66
C GLY A 124 10.25 1.43 0.29
N MET A 125 10.19 0.61 -0.74
CA MET A 125 10.56 0.95 -2.12
C MET A 125 9.37 1.01 -3.08
N GLY A 126 8.16 0.83 -2.59
CA GLY A 126 6.96 0.78 -3.41
C GLY A 126 5.69 0.98 -2.60
N ALA A 127 4.81 -0.01 -2.65
CA ALA A 127 3.51 -0.01 -1.99
C ALA A 127 3.10 -1.43 -1.59
N THR A 128 1.94 -1.58 -0.94
CA THR A 128 1.37 -2.87 -0.55
C THR A 128 1.38 -3.93 -1.67
N PRO A 129 1.04 -3.64 -2.95
CA PRO A 129 1.14 -4.61 -4.03
C PRO A 129 2.56 -5.13 -4.25
N ASN A 130 3.58 -4.28 -4.13
CA ASN A 130 4.98 -4.68 -4.28
C ASN A 130 5.44 -5.58 -3.13
N ALA A 131 5.01 -5.28 -1.90
CA ALA A 131 5.25 -6.14 -0.75
C ALA A 131 4.69 -7.55 -0.95
N MET A 132 3.46 -7.64 -1.45
CA MET A 132 2.80 -8.91 -1.74
C MET A 132 3.47 -9.68 -2.89
N ALA A 133 3.89 -8.97 -3.95
CA ALA A 133 4.62 -9.58 -5.06
C ALA A 133 5.97 -10.16 -4.61
N ASN A 134 6.71 -9.43 -3.80
CA ASN A 134 7.99 -9.88 -3.24
C ASN A 134 7.81 -11.13 -2.36
N MET A 135 6.79 -11.15 -1.50
CA MET A 135 6.48 -12.32 -0.68
C MET A 135 6.09 -13.54 -1.52
N ARG A 136 5.25 -13.36 -2.55
CA ARG A 136 4.86 -14.44 -3.45
C ARG A 136 6.08 -15.06 -4.12
N ALA A 137 6.98 -14.25 -4.65
CA ALA A 137 8.22 -14.72 -5.27
C ALA A 137 9.10 -15.53 -4.31
N LEU A 138 9.16 -15.13 -3.03
CA LEU A 138 9.89 -15.88 -2.01
C LEU A 138 9.22 -17.25 -1.73
N VAL A 139 7.90 -17.23 -1.53
CA VAL A 139 7.13 -18.41 -1.13
C VAL A 139 7.04 -19.45 -2.25
N GLU A 140 6.97 -19.03 -3.50
CA GLU A 140 7.03 -19.92 -4.66
C GLU A 140 8.33 -20.74 -4.70
N ARG A 141 9.41 -20.19 -4.18
CA ARG A 141 10.73 -20.83 -4.21
C ARG A 141 11.07 -21.63 -2.94
N TYR A 142 10.63 -21.16 -1.78
CA TYR A 142 11.11 -21.69 -0.48
C TYR A 142 10.00 -22.31 0.39
N GLY A 143 8.75 -22.20 -0.02
CA GLY A 143 7.59 -22.77 0.68
C GLY A 143 6.70 -21.73 1.36
N ALA A 144 5.59 -22.19 1.94
CA ALA A 144 4.55 -21.31 2.47
C ALA A 144 4.98 -20.56 3.74
N ALA A 145 4.57 -19.28 3.84
CA ALA A 145 4.76 -18.40 5.00
C ALA A 145 3.39 -17.81 5.45
N PRO A 146 2.52 -18.64 6.09
CA PRO A 146 1.13 -18.25 6.38
C PRO A 146 1.02 -17.06 7.32
N ARG A 147 1.91 -16.93 8.30
CA ARG A 147 1.89 -15.78 9.24
C ARG A 147 2.21 -14.48 8.53
N ALA A 148 3.23 -14.46 7.67
CA ALA A 148 3.60 -13.29 6.90
C ALA A 148 2.45 -12.87 5.97
N PHE A 149 1.81 -13.82 5.28
CA PHE A 149 0.66 -13.53 4.40
C PHE A 149 -0.59 -13.05 5.12
N PHE A 150 -0.71 -13.34 6.41
CA PHE A 150 -1.79 -12.77 7.23
C PHE A 150 -1.44 -11.37 7.75
N ILE A 151 -0.24 -11.19 8.30
CA ILE A 151 0.16 -9.95 8.97
C ILE A 151 0.43 -8.81 7.96
N VAL A 152 1.16 -9.10 6.88
CA VAL A 152 1.64 -8.07 5.96
C VAL A 152 0.52 -7.30 5.25
N PRO A 153 -0.51 -7.94 4.67
CA PRO A 153 -1.62 -7.20 4.07
C PRO A 153 -2.39 -6.37 5.10
N LEU A 154 -2.59 -6.92 6.30
CA LEU A 154 -3.32 -6.24 7.37
C LEU A 154 -2.58 -4.98 7.82
N VAL A 155 -1.29 -5.11 8.13
CA VAL A 155 -0.45 -3.98 8.54
C VAL A 155 -0.26 -2.98 7.40
N GLY A 156 -0.04 -3.47 6.19
CA GLY A 156 0.15 -2.65 5.01
C GLY A 156 -1.05 -1.76 4.71
N SER A 157 -2.24 -2.35 4.63
CA SER A 157 -3.44 -1.60 4.26
C SER A 157 -3.95 -0.67 5.36
N LEU A 158 -3.82 -1.07 6.64
CA LEU A 158 -4.37 -0.29 7.76
C LEU A 158 -3.38 0.76 8.27
N PHE A 159 -2.10 0.42 8.37
CA PHE A 159 -1.12 1.29 9.01
C PHE A 159 -0.18 1.95 8.01
N VAL A 160 0.49 1.19 7.15
CA VAL A 160 1.54 1.75 6.29
C VAL A 160 0.95 2.76 5.31
N ASP A 161 -0.13 2.41 4.61
CA ASP A 161 -0.75 3.30 3.64
C ASP A 161 -1.36 4.55 4.30
N PHE A 162 -1.99 4.38 5.47
CA PHE A 162 -2.55 5.49 6.24
C PHE A 162 -1.47 6.44 6.75
N PHE A 163 -0.47 5.93 7.46
CA PHE A 163 0.60 6.76 8.01
C PHE A 163 1.45 7.42 6.93
N ASN A 164 1.75 6.72 5.85
CA ASN A 164 2.49 7.28 4.72
C ASN A 164 1.74 8.46 4.09
N SER A 165 0.44 8.31 3.87
CA SER A 165 -0.39 9.41 3.38
C SER A 165 -0.44 10.59 4.34
N MET A 166 -0.55 10.34 5.63
CA MET A 166 -0.55 11.39 6.65
C MET A 166 0.78 12.16 6.66
N VAL A 167 1.90 11.45 6.63
CA VAL A 167 3.24 12.06 6.58
C VAL A 167 3.40 12.90 5.32
N LEU A 168 3.06 12.35 4.14
CA LEU A 168 3.16 13.10 2.87
C LEU A 168 2.31 14.36 2.88
N THR A 169 1.06 14.26 3.32
CA THR A 169 0.15 15.42 3.40
C THR A 169 0.69 16.48 4.36
N THR A 170 1.24 16.06 5.49
CA THR A 170 1.84 16.97 6.46
C THR A 170 3.03 17.71 5.85
N PHE A 171 3.96 17.01 5.22
CA PHE A 171 5.10 17.63 4.54
C PHE A 171 4.69 18.58 3.41
N MET A 172 3.68 18.22 2.62
CA MET A 172 3.16 19.09 1.55
C MET A 172 2.50 20.37 2.07
N ASN A 173 1.97 20.36 3.29
CA ASN A 173 1.37 21.55 3.91
C ASN A 173 2.42 22.49 4.54
N PHE A 174 3.64 22.00 4.79
CA PHE A 174 4.74 22.80 5.33
C PHE A 174 5.66 23.41 4.25
N LEU A 175 5.55 22.95 3.01
CA LEU A 175 6.28 23.46 1.83
C LEU A 175 5.44 24.46 1.06
#